data_c510e45c9d76cefee4a4de891ef8227d
#
_entry.id   c510e45c9d76cefee4a4de891ef8227d
#
_cell.length_a   1.000
_cell.length_b   1.000
_cell.length_c   1.000
_cell.angle_alpha   90.00
_cell.angle_beta   90.00
_cell.angle_gamma   90.00
#
_symmetry.space_group_name_H-M   'P 1'
#
loop_
_entity.id
_entity.type
_entity.pdbx_description
1 polymer ?
#
loop_
_entity_poly.entity_id
_entity_poly.type
_entity_poly.pdbx_seq_one_letter_code
_entity_poly.pdbx_strand_id
1 'polypeptide(L)'
;GDGRSFEGMMEEPTWLWNDIGTYYGAGATGLMFYENMQSFTASPGQKVGAPVNIAPSYPETPWMEFRYNCATGDKGTGDQLYMYASDLAPVAEIRGTFGIDRARKRVDCSNKFPEYTCASYFADYLKGKGIPSDGPADFRLCTDISKVPAEDLSVLGSTQSPTLRRIAFETNHASN
;
A
#
# COMPACT_ATOMS: atom_id res chain seq x y z
N GLY A 1 5.24 -5.11 13.39
CA GLY A 1 4.80 -3.73 13.11
C GLY A 1 3.60 -3.35 13.97
N ASP A 2 3.60 -2.18 14.54
CA ASP A 2 2.51 -1.70 15.41
C ASP A 2 1.98 -0.35 14.91
N GLY A 3 0.75 -0.35 14.41
CA GLY A 3 0.05 0.83 13.90
C GLY A 3 -0.79 1.59 14.93
N ARG A 4 -0.88 1.11 16.17
CA ARG A 4 -1.81 1.59 17.21
C ARG A 4 -1.47 2.92 17.83
N SER A 5 -0.39 3.58 17.44
CA SER A 5 -0.08 4.95 17.87
C SER A 5 -1.10 5.99 17.35
N PHE A 6 -1.83 5.68 16.29
CA PHE A 6 -3.04 6.37 15.89
C PHE A 6 -4.24 5.44 16.08
N GLU A 7 -5.33 5.97 16.66
CA GLU A 7 -6.55 5.20 16.90
C GLU A 7 -7.55 5.46 15.77
N GLY A 8 -8.29 4.43 15.38
CA GLY A 8 -9.38 4.52 14.43
C GLY A 8 -9.13 3.79 13.12
N MET A 9 -9.94 4.09 12.15
CA MET A 9 -9.83 3.50 10.82
C MET A 9 -8.67 4.15 10.05
N MET A 10 -8.01 3.37 9.22
CA MET A 10 -6.96 3.88 8.35
C MET A 10 -7.52 4.81 7.27
N GLU A 11 -8.69 4.48 6.75
CA GLU A 11 -9.38 5.28 5.75
C GLU A 11 -10.47 6.16 6.39
N GLU A 12 -10.66 7.35 5.83
CA GLU A 12 -11.76 8.23 6.22
C GLU A 12 -13.11 7.64 5.77
N PRO A 13 -14.11 7.48 6.67
CA PRO A 13 -15.38 6.83 6.36
C PRO A 13 -16.21 7.48 5.24
N THR A 14 -15.93 8.73 4.91
CA THR A 14 -16.61 9.46 3.83
C THR A 14 -15.97 9.30 2.45
N TRP A 15 -14.82 8.63 2.37
CA TRP A 15 -14.17 8.37 1.09
C TRP A 15 -14.99 7.42 0.21
N LEU A 16 -14.93 7.66 -1.08
CA LEU A 16 -15.59 6.80 -2.03
C LEU A 16 -14.87 5.46 -2.13
N TRP A 17 -15.63 4.38 -2.28
CA TRP A 17 -15.09 3.02 -2.39
C TRP A 17 -14.05 2.84 -3.51
N ASN A 18 -14.22 3.55 -4.63
CA ASN A 18 -13.27 3.52 -5.74
C ASN A 18 -11.99 4.32 -5.47
N ASP A 19 -11.98 5.21 -4.47
CA ASP A 19 -10.79 5.99 -4.12
C ASP A 19 -9.91 5.27 -3.09
N ILE A 20 -10.51 4.49 -2.20
CA ILE A 20 -9.82 3.79 -1.10
C ILE A 20 -8.66 2.89 -1.59
N GLY A 21 -8.75 2.32 -2.79
CA GLY A 21 -7.71 1.47 -3.37
C GLY A 21 -6.65 2.22 -4.16
N THR A 22 -6.80 3.51 -4.40
CA THR A 22 -5.84 4.32 -5.16
C THR A 22 -4.68 4.79 -4.28
N TYR A 23 -3.60 5.25 -4.90
CA TYR A 23 -2.44 5.79 -4.16
C TYR A 23 -2.79 7.03 -3.33
N TYR A 24 -3.70 7.88 -3.81
CA TYR A 24 -4.16 9.06 -3.09
C TYR A 24 -5.20 8.73 -1.99
N GLY A 25 -5.80 7.54 -2.03
CA GLY A 25 -6.62 6.95 -0.98
C GLY A 25 -5.82 6.03 -0.05
N ALA A 26 -4.50 6.10 -0.06
CA ALA A 26 -3.68 5.40 0.92
C ALA A 26 -3.87 6.03 2.30
N GLY A 27 -4.43 5.25 3.21
CA GLY A 27 -4.75 5.72 4.55
C GLY A 27 -3.53 5.95 5.44
N ALA A 28 -3.73 6.60 6.57
CA ALA A 28 -2.69 6.87 7.55
C ALA A 28 -2.79 5.93 8.76
N THR A 29 -1.66 5.43 9.21
CA THR A 29 -1.54 4.57 10.39
C THR A 29 -0.29 4.93 11.18
N GLY A 30 -0.15 4.43 12.40
CA GLY A 30 0.99 4.71 13.27
C GLY A 30 2.32 4.18 12.74
N LEU A 31 2.32 3.24 11.81
CA LEU A 31 3.50 2.71 11.15
C LEU A 31 3.26 2.62 9.65
N MET A 32 3.84 3.53 8.90
CA MET A 32 3.74 3.59 7.46
C MET A 32 4.99 3.04 6.78
N PHE A 33 4.81 2.45 5.60
CA PHE A 33 5.90 1.97 4.77
C PHE A 33 5.64 2.36 3.31
N TYR A 34 6.62 2.97 2.67
CA TYR A 34 6.57 3.38 1.26
C TYR A 34 5.32 4.22 0.94
N GLU A 35 5.07 5.25 1.76
CA GLU A 35 3.90 6.14 1.67
C GLU A 35 2.55 5.39 1.68
N ASN A 36 2.51 4.20 2.27
CA ASN A 36 1.39 3.25 2.22
C ASN A 36 0.92 2.92 0.80
N MET A 37 1.83 2.97 -0.16
CA MET A 37 1.57 2.60 -1.54
C MET A 37 2.03 1.19 -1.86
N GLN A 38 1.41 0.61 -2.87
CA GLN A 38 1.82 -0.60 -3.55
C GLN A 38 1.74 -0.38 -5.05
N SER A 39 2.82 -0.67 -5.76
CA SER A 39 2.91 -0.50 -7.19
C SER A 39 2.67 -1.82 -7.93
N PHE A 40 2.06 -1.71 -9.08
CA PHE A 40 1.90 -2.78 -10.06
C PHE A 40 2.49 -2.34 -11.38
N THR A 41 2.88 -3.28 -12.22
CA THR A 41 3.13 -3.01 -13.64
C THR A 41 1.97 -3.52 -14.46
N ALA A 42 1.45 -2.68 -15.35
CA ALA A 42 0.38 -3.02 -16.27
C ALA A 42 0.81 -2.83 -17.73
N SER A 43 0.36 -3.72 -18.60
CA SER A 43 0.48 -3.57 -20.06
C SER A 43 -0.74 -4.18 -20.74
N PRO A 44 -1.17 -3.67 -21.91
CA PRO A 44 -2.30 -4.24 -22.59
C PRO A 44 -2.05 -5.67 -23.05
N GLY A 45 -3.10 -6.43 -23.21
CA GLY A 45 -3.10 -7.71 -23.93
C GLY A 45 -2.94 -7.51 -25.43
N GLN A 46 -2.96 -8.62 -26.18
CA GLN A 46 -2.70 -8.60 -27.63
C GLN A 46 -3.83 -7.99 -28.48
N LYS A 47 -5.05 -7.90 -27.95
CA LYS A 47 -6.23 -7.35 -28.65
C LYS A 47 -7.22 -6.76 -27.65
N VAL A 48 -8.09 -5.88 -28.12
CA VAL A 48 -9.21 -5.35 -27.34
C VAL A 48 -10.06 -6.50 -26.79
N GLY A 49 -10.43 -6.40 -25.52
CA GLY A 49 -11.14 -7.43 -24.75
C GLY A 49 -10.24 -8.52 -24.14
N ALA A 50 -8.97 -8.62 -24.54
CA ALA A 50 -8.03 -9.54 -23.89
C ALA A 50 -7.68 -9.06 -22.46
N PRO A 51 -7.35 -9.99 -21.55
CA PRO A 51 -6.88 -9.61 -20.20
C PRO A 51 -5.69 -8.66 -20.26
N VAL A 52 -5.66 -7.72 -19.32
CA VAL A 52 -4.47 -6.87 -19.06
C VAL A 52 -3.39 -7.72 -18.40
N ASN A 53 -2.15 -7.58 -18.84
CA ASN A 53 -1.02 -8.17 -18.14
C ASN A 53 -0.67 -7.26 -16.98
N ILE A 54 -0.95 -7.70 -15.75
CA ILE A 54 -0.72 -6.93 -14.53
C ILE A 54 -0.05 -7.82 -13.47
N ALA A 55 0.91 -7.25 -12.75
CA ALA A 55 1.62 -7.95 -11.69
C ALA A 55 2.09 -6.95 -10.62
N PRO A 56 2.11 -7.36 -9.32
CA PRO A 56 2.73 -6.58 -8.26
C PRO A 56 4.20 -6.29 -8.59
N SER A 57 4.70 -5.15 -8.15
CA SER A 57 6.11 -4.78 -8.35
C SER A 57 6.82 -4.38 -7.06
N TYR A 58 6.31 -3.40 -6.30
CA TYR A 58 6.92 -2.99 -5.03
C TYR A 58 5.93 -2.19 -4.18
N PRO A 59 5.93 -2.39 -2.84
CA PRO A 59 6.53 -3.52 -2.14
C PRO A 59 5.85 -4.85 -2.52
N GLU A 60 6.57 -5.95 -2.37
CA GLU A 60 5.97 -7.28 -2.50
C GLU A 60 5.18 -7.62 -1.23
N THR A 61 3.96 -8.10 -1.40
CA THR A 61 3.04 -8.46 -0.32
C THR A 61 2.48 -9.86 -0.55
N PRO A 62 3.29 -10.92 -0.39
CA PRO A 62 2.91 -12.29 -0.75
C PRO A 62 1.76 -12.86 0.09
N TRP A 63 1.40 -12.21 1.18
CA TRP A 63 0.21 -12.52 2.00
C TRP A 63 -1.09 -11.98 1.41
N MET A 64 -1.03 -11.07 0.42
CA MET A 64 -2.21 -10.53 -0.25
C MET A 64 -2.62 -11.42 -1.43
N GLU A 65 -3.92 -11.68 -1.54
CA GLU A 65 -4.53 -12.25 -2.74
C GLU A 65 -4.95 -11.13 -3.69
N PHE A 66 -4.36 -11.08 -4.88
CA PHE A 66 -4.76 -10.12 -5.91
C PHE A 66 -5.59 -10.80 -6.99
N ARG A 67 -6.77 -10.26 -7.24
CA ARG A 67 -7.66 -10.67 -8.33
C ARG A 67 -7.63 -9.61 -9.42
N TYR A 68 -7.56 -10.03 -10.67
CA TYR A 68 -7.48 -9.14 -11.82
C TYR A 68 -8.71 -9.32 -12.72
N ASN A 69 -9.58 -8.33 -12.72
CA ASN A 69 -10.77 -8.26 -13.59
C ASN A 69 -10.63 -7.07 -14.52
N CYS A 70 -9.59 -7.11 -15.35
CA CYS A 70 -9.16 -6.02 -16.21
C CYS A 70 -9.13 -6.46 -17.67
N ALA A 71 -9.64 -5.62 -18.56
CA ALA A 71 -9.64 -5.87 -19.99
C ALA A 71 -8.86 -4.79 -20.76
N THR A 72 -8.23 -5.19 -21.85
CA THR A 72 -7.64 -4.27 -22.80
C THR A 72 -8.76 -3.48 -23.49
N GLY A 73 -8.72 -2.16 -23.33
CA GLY A 73 -9.66 -1.24 -23.93
C GLY A 73 -9.24 -0.78 -25.33
N ASP A 74 -10.12 -0.07 -26.00
CA ASP A 74 -9.83 0.55 -27.29
C ASP A 74 -8.70 1.57 -27.22
N LYS A 75 -8.15 1.92 -28.38
CA LYS A 75 -7.19 3.01 -28.50
C LYS A 75 -7.77 4.32 -27.93
N GLY A 76 -6.99 5.00 -27.11
CA GLY A 76 -7.39 6.25 -26.47
C GLY A 76 -8.19 6.08 -25.17
N THR A 77 -8.53 4.86 -24.73
CA THR A 77 -9.20 4.61 -23.43
C THR A 77 -8.35 5.08 -22.25
N GLY A 78 -7.03 5.09 -22.39
CA GLY A 78 -6.14 5.47 -21.32
C GLY A 78 -5.95 4.37 -20.27
N ASP A 79 -5.69 4.79 -19.03
CA ASP A 79 -5.57 3.93 -17.87
C ASP A 79 -6.78 4.20 -16.97
N GLN A 80 -7.63 3.21 -16.83
CA GLN A 80 -8.85 3.21 -16.01
C GLN A 80 -8.82 2.01 -15.05
N LEU A 81 -7.63 1.69 -14.52
CA LEU A 81 -7.46 0.62 -13.56
C LEU A 81 -7.64 1.15 -12.14
N TYR A 82 -8.52 0.51 -11.38
CA TYR A 82 -8.78 0.83 -9.98
C TYR A 82 -8.68 -0.42 -9.12
N MET A 83 -8.01 -0.29 -7.98
CA MET A 83 -7.97 -1.34 -6.98
C MET A 83 -9.12 -1.16 -5.99
N TYR A 84 -9.77 -2.26 -5.65
CA TYR A 84 -10.79 -2.36 -4.61
C TYR A 84 -10.27 -3.27 -3.52
N ALA A 85 -10.06 -2.73 -2.35
CA ALA A 85 -9.51 -3.43 -1.19
C ALA A 85 -9.94 -2.74 0.11
N SER A 86 -9.76 -3.42 1.22
CA SER A 86 -9.89 -2.84 2.56
C SER A 86 -8.82 -3.44 3.48
N ASP A 87 -8.62 -2.84 4.64
CA ASP A 87 -7.77 -3.35 5.72
C ASP A 87 -8.40 -4.51 6.51
N LEU A 88 -9.63 -4.91 6.15
CA LEU A 88 -10.38 -5.97 6.82
C LEU A 88 -10.03 -7.38 6.34
N ALA A 89 -9.46 -7.49 5.15
CA ALA A 89 -9.09 -8.79 4.57
C ALA A 89 -7.91 -8.67 3.60
N PRO A 90 -7.01 -9.65 3.55
CA PRO A 90 -5.86 -9.63 2.66
C PRO A 90 -6.22 -9.99 1.20
N VAL A 91 -7.29 -9.40 0.68
CA VAL A 91 -7.79 -9.58 -0.68
C VAL A 91 -8.00 -8.24 -1.34
N ALA A 92 -7.50 -8.10 -2.56
CA ALA A 92 -7.72 -6.93 -3.39
C ALA A 92 -8.13 -7.36 -4.81
N GLU A 93 -9.00 -6.59 -5.44
CA GLU A 93 -9.37 -6.79 -6.84
C GLU A 93 -9.06 -5.53 -7.65
N ILE A 94 -8.28 -5.68 -8.72
CA ILE A 94 -8.04 -4.59 -9.67
C ILE A 94 -9.00 -4.78 -10.84
N ARG A 95 -9.80 -3.75 -11.12
CA ARG A 95 -10.82 -3.73 -12.17
C ARG A 95 -10.56 -2.59 -13.14
N GLY A 96 -11.15 -2.74 -14.32
CA GLY A 96 -11.22 -1.68 -15.31
C GLY A 96 -10.60 -2.01 -16.65
N THR A 97 -10.21 -0.97 -17.37
CA THR A 97 -9.65 -1.10 -18.72
C THR A 97 -8.31 -0.40 -18.85
N PHE A 98 -7.49 -0.92 -19.74
CA PHE A 98 -6.19 -0.34 -20.08
C PHE A 98 -6.04 -0.29 -21.59
N GLY A 99 -5.91 0.91 -22.16
CA GLY A 99 -5.94 1.12 -23.61
C GLY A 99 -4.85 0.34 -24.35
N ILE A 100 -5.23 -0.26 -25.49
CA ILE A 100 -4.34 -1.10 -26.31
C ILE A 100 -3.12 -0.34 -26.82
N ASP A 101 -3.20 0.97 -26.93
CA ASP A 101 -2.12 1.86 -27.37
C ASP A 101 -1.21 2.34 -26.24
N ARG A 102 -1.46 1.90 -25.00
CA ARG A 102 -0.62 2.27 -23.85
C ARG A 102 0.66 1.45 -23.81
N ALA A 103 1.77 2.11 -23.53
CA ALA A 103 2.98 1.42 -23.15
C ALA A 103 2.83 0.78 -21.75
N ARG A 104 3.70 -0.17 -21.44
CA ARG A 104 3.83 -0.71 -20.09
C ARG A 104 4.01 0.43 -19.11
N LYS A 105 3.23 0.43 -18.03
CA LYS A 105 3.16 1.52 -17.06
C LYS A 105 3.15 0.98 -15.64
N ARG A 106 3.68 1.76 -14.72
CA ARG A 106 3.46 1.59 -13.29
C ARG A 106 2.08 2.14 -12.92
N VAL A 107 1.34 1.37 -12.14
CA VAL A 107 0.06 1.75 -11.54
C VAL A 107 0.24 1.69 -10.03
N ASP A 108 0.00 2.81 -9.36
CA ASP A 108 0.15 2.93 -7.91
C ASP A 108 -1.20 2.81 -7.22
N CYS A 109 -1.26 1.94 -6.22
CA CYS A 109 -2.43 1.63 -5.42
C CYS A 109 -2.10 1.80 -3.93
N SER A 110 -3.10 1.76 -3.06
CA SER A 110 -2.87 1.76 -1.62
C SER A 110 -2.38 0.40 -1.11
N ASN A 111 -1.46 0.41 -0.14
CA ASN A 111 -1.10 -0.77 0.63
C ASN A 111 -2.03 -0.88 1.84
N LYS A 112 -2.68 -2.03 2.02
CA LYS A 112 -3.70 -2.23 3.07
C LYS A 112 -3.18 -2.78 4.39
N PHE A 113 -1.95 -3.23 4.42
CA PHE A 113 -1.29 -3.73 5.64
C PHE A 113 0.13 -3.16 5.73
N PRO A 114 0.29 -1.82 5.86
CA PRO A 114 1.60 -1.19 5.86
C PRO A 114 2.46 -1.60 7.05
N GLU A 115 1.86 -1.87 8.21
CA GLU A 115 2.53 -2.36 9.41
C GLU A 115 3.18 -3.72 9.16
N TYR A 116 2.45 -4.63 8.52
CA TYR A 116 2.98 -5.94 8.17
C TYR A 116 4.05 -5.84 7.08
N THR A 117 3.81 -5.01 6.08
CA THR A 117 4.79 -4.75 5.03
C THR A 117 6.09 -4.23 5.62
N CYS A 118 6.02 -3.22 6.49
CA CYS A 118 7.18 -2.68 7.18
C CYS A 118 7.92 -3.74 8.01
N ALA A 119 7.18 -4.52 8.80
CA ALA A 119 7.75 -5.57 9.64
C ALA A 119 8.44 -6.66 8.81
N SER A 120 7.84 -7.09 7.70
CA SER A 120 8.40 -8.09 6.81
C SER A 120 9.68 -7.62 6.15
N TYR A 121 9.69 -6.42 5.58
CA TYR A 121 10.88 -5.84 4.97
C TYR A 121 11.98 -5.59 6.00
N PHE A 122 11.63 -5.21 7.22
CA PHE A 122 12.60 -5.04 8.30
C PHE A 122 13.21 -6.38 8.75
N ALA A 123 12.39 -7.43 8.88
CA ALA A 123 12.85 -8.77 9.19
C ALA A 123 13.83 -9.29 8.11
N ASP A 124 13.50 -9.12 6.84
CA ASP A 124 14.36 -9.49 5.73
C ASP A 124 15.67 -8.67 5.72
N TYR A 125 15.61 -7.39 6.02
CA TYR A 125 16.80 -6.56 6.16
C TYR A 125 17.72 -7.05 7.28
N LEU A 126 17.17 -7.36 8.47
CA LEU A 126 17.93 -7.90 9.59
C LEU A 126 18.58 -9.24 9.22
N LYS A 127 17.82 -10.14 8.61
CA LYS A 127 18.32 -11.41 8.11
C LYS A 127 19.49 -11.23 7.14
N GLY A 128 19.36 -10.29 6.20
CA GLY A 128 20.41 -9.91 5.26
C GLY A 128 21.68 -9.36 5.91
N LYS A 129 21.56 -8.82 7.14
CA LYS A 129 22.69 -8.37 7.99
C LYS A 129 23.22 -9.43 8.94
N GLY A 130 22.71 -10.65 8.88
CA GLY A 130 23.08 -11.74 9.79
C GLY A 130 22.56 -11.58 11.22
N ILE A 131 21.55 -10.73 11.42
CA ILE A 131 20.90 -10.53 12.72
C ILE A 131 19.68 -11.47 12.78
N PRO A 132 19.69 -12.48 13.66
CA PRO A 132 18.56 -13.40 13.77
C PRO A 132 17.33 -12.71 14.36
N SER A 133 16.14 -13.16 13.96
CA SER A 133 14.88 -12.83 14.60
C SER A 133 14.16 -14.11 15.01
N ASP A 134 13.52 -14.09 16.18
CA ASP A 134 12.88 -15.25 16.80
C ASP A 134 11.44 -15.42 16.28
N GLY A 135 11.25 -15.58 14.99
CA GLY A 135 9.94 -15.84 14.41
C GLY A 135 9.61 -15.00 13.19
N PRO A 136 8.43 -15.20 12.61
CA PRO A 136 7.96 -14.44 11.45
C PRO A 136 7.63 -13.00 11.85
N ALA A 137 7.59 -12.12 10.84
CA ALA A 137 7.03 -10.79 11.00
C ALA A 137 5.55 -10.89 11.46
N ASP A 138 5.15 -10.00 12.34
CA ASP A 138 3.78 -9.88 12.84
C ASP A 138 3.37 -8.40 12.91
N PHE A 139 2.10 -8.13 13.07
CA PHE A 139 1.58 -6.76 13.05
C PHE A 139 0.36 -6.56 13.94
N ARG A 140 0.10 -5.28 14.25
CA ARG A 140 -1.13 -4.81 14.90
C ARG A 140 -1.65 -3.63 14.11
N LEU A 141 -2.90 -3.68 13.73
CA LEU A 141 -3.57 -2.60 13.00
C LEU A 141 -3.92 -1.44 13.92
N CYS A 142 -4.07 -0.25 13.35
CA CYS A 142 -4.55 0.93 14.08
C CYS A 142 -5.98 0.76 14.64
N THR A 143 -6.77 -0.16 14.08
CA THR A 143 -8.10 -0.55 14.57
C THR A 143 -8.08 -1.51 15.75
N ASP A 144 -6.93 -2.10 16.08
CA ASP A 144 -6.82 -3.02 17.22
C ASP A 144 -6.96 -2.26 18.53
N ILE A 145 -7.90 -2.68 19.38
CA ILE A 145 -8.21 -2.00 20.66
C ILE A 145 -7.21 -2.34 21.77
N SER A 146 -6.40 -3.39 21.62
CA SER A 146 -5.42 -3.77 22.61
C SER A 146 -4.22 -2.81 22.58
N LYS A 147 -3.83 -2.29 23.74
CA LYS A 147 -2.62 -1.46 23.88
C LYS A 147 -1.50 -2.25 24.56
N VAL A 148 -0.27 -2.07 24.07
CA VAL A 148 0.89 -2.58 24.78
C VAL A 148 1.18 -1.61 25.93
N PRO A 149 1.30 -2.07 27.18
CA PRO A 149 1.69 -1.22 28.29
C PRO A 149 3.04 -0.55 28.02
N ALA A 150 3.15 0.74 28.34
CA ALA A 150 4.36 1.51 28.04
C ALA A 150 5.60 0.98 28.77
N GLU A 151 5.41 0.40 29.94
CA GLU A 151 6.46 -0.24 30.74
C GLU A 151 7.08 -1.50 30.11
N ASP A 152 6.37 -2.12 29.18
CA ASP A 152 6.84 -3.30 28.44
C ASP A 152 7.65 -2.95 27.18
N LEU A 153 7.83 -1.65 26.91
CA LEU A 153 8.51 -1.17 25.72
C LEU A 153 9.90 -0.59 26.05
N SER A 154 10.88 -0.97 25.27
CA SER A 154 12.22 -0.37 25.29
C SER A 154 12.46 0.40 23.99
N VAL A 155 12.83 1.67 24.10
CA VAL A 155 13.17 2.49 22.92
C VAL A 155 14.56 2.07 22.42
N LEU A 156 14.61 1.45 21.25
CA LEU A 156 15.86 1.05 20.59
C LEU A 156 16.47 2.17 19.74
N GLY A 157 15.69 3.12 19.33
CA GLY A 157 16.12 4.23 18.50
C GLY A 157 14.99 5.22 18.26
N SER A 158 15.36 6.38 17.77
CA SER A 158 14.40 7.42 17.38
C SER A 158 14.90 8.19 16.16
N THR A 159 13.97 8.74 15.41
CA THR A 159 14.25 9.69 14.33
C THR A 159 13.33 10.89 14.50
N GLN A 160 13.77 12.02 13.99
CA GLN A 160 13.02 13.27 14.08
C GLN A 160 12.45 13.62 12.71
N SER A 161 11.16 13.86 12.64
CA SER A 161 10.52 14.32 11.40
C SER A 161 10.99 15.75 11.05
N PRO A 162 10.92 16.17 9.78
CA PRO A 162 10.99 17.58 9.44
C PRO A 162 9.92 18.39 10.21
N THR A 163 10.13 19.69 10.33
CA THR A 163 9.13 20.57 10.94
C THR A 163 7.82 20.54 10.16
N LEU A 164 6.68 20.72 10.83
CA LEU A 164 5.35 20.81 10.16
C LEU A 164 5.34 21.85 9.04
N ARG A 165 6.02 22.99 9.25
CA ARG A 165 6.18 24.01 8.21
C ARG A 165 6.84 23.47 6.96
N ARG A 166 7.89 22.64 7.11
CA ARG A 166 8.61 22.03 5.97
C ARG A 166 7.71 21.00 5.28
N ILE A 167 7.03 20.16 6.04
CA ILE A 167 6.09 19.18 5.51
C ILE A 167 5.00 19.87 4.69
N ALA A 168 4.33 20.86 5.27
CA ALA A 168 3.28 21.62 4.60
C ALA A 168 3.77 22.34 3.34
N PHE A 169 5.01 22.87 3.38
CA PHE A 169 5.61 23.50 2.20
C PHE A 169 5.81 22.50 1.07
N GLU A 170 6.42 21.35 1.34
CA GLU A 170 6.65 20.30 0.34
C GLU A 170 5.34 19.77 -0.23
N THR A 171 4.36 19.47 0.64
CA THR A 171 3.04 18.99 0.22
C THR A 171 2.34 19.97 -0.72
N ASN A 172 2.32 21.26 -0.37
CA ASN A 172 1.64 22.27 -1.20
C ASN A 172 2.41 22.62 -2.47
N HIS A 173 3.72 22.48 -2.47
CA HIS A 173 4.56 22.86 -3.62
C HIS A 173 4.65 21.76 -4.67
N ALA A 174 4.72 20.51 -4.24
CA ALA A 174 4.84 19.34 -5.11
C ALA A 174 3.48 18.69 -5.45
N SER A 175 2.38 19.16 -4.86
CA SER A 175 1.07 18.49 -4.89
C SER A 175 1.18 17.00 -4.47
N ASN A 176 1.96 16.78 -3.44
CA ASN A 176 2.33 15.46 -2.97
C ASN A 176 1.47 15.06 -1.77
#